data_707003f3719a0c20a71f91e9b2503859
#
_entry.id   707003f3719a0c20a71f91e9b2503859
#
_cell.length_a   1.000
_cell.length_b   1.000
_cell.length_c   1.000
_cell.angle_alpha   90.00
_cell.angle_beta   90.00
_cell.angle_gamma   90.00
#
_symmetry.space_group_name_H-M   'P 1'
#
loop_
_entity.id
_entity.type
_entity.pdbx_description
1 polymer ?
#
loop_
_entity_poly.entity_id
_entity_poly.type
_entity_poly.pdbx_seq_one_letter_code
_entity_poly.pdbx_strand_id
1 'polypeptide(L)'
;IIGVAGVERALDERLRDPALASQPLALSIDLTVQAATAEVLGAGMKMMNARGATAILMEVHTGEVLSMVSLPDFDPNDRPNPAVKGDPADSPLFNRAVQGVYELGSTFKIFAAAQAMELGLVGPDTMVDANAPMKWGKHTIKEFQNKNYGPRLSVTDVIGKSSNVGTA
;
A
#
# COMPACT_ATOMS: atom_id res chain seq x y z
N ILE A 1 -25.99 -19.24 -7.45
CA ILE A 1 -24.64 -18.82 -7.03
C ILE A 1 -24.73 -17.36 -6.65
N ILE A 2 -24.14 -16.96 -5.55
CA ILE A 2 -24.12 -15.58 -5.05
C ILE A 2 -22.65 -15.20 -4.83
N GLY A 3 -22.27 -13.98 -5.27
CA GLY A 3 -20.95 -13.44 -5.00
C GLY A 3 -20.76 -13.16 -3.51
N VAL A 4 -19.75 -13.75 -2.89
CA VAL A 4 -19.53 -13.63 -1.44
C VAL A 4 -18.39 -12.70 -1.07
N ALA A 5 -17.51 -12.37 -2.02
CA ALA A 5 -16.37 -11.48 -1.79
C ALA A 5 -15.88 -10.83 -3.10
N GLY A 6 -15.07 -9.79 -2.97
CA GLY A 6 -14.37 -9.14 -4.07
C GLY A 6 -15.28 -8.65 -5.19
N VAL A 7 -14.79 -8.77 -6.42
CA VAL A 7 -15.49 -8.34 -7.64
C VAL A 7 -16.82 -9.06 -7.81
N GLU A 8 -16.87 -10.35 -7.51
CA GLU A 8 -18.10 -11.15 -7.61
C GLU A 8 -19.21 -10.61 -6.73
N ARG A 9 -18.88 -10.20 -5.48
CA ARG A 9 -19.86 -9.59 -4.58
C ARG A 9 -20.22 -8.17 -5.01
N ALA A 10 -19.23 -7.38 -5.39
CA ALA A 10 -19.47 -5.99 -5.77
C ALA A 10 -20.34 -5.87 -7.02
N LEU A 11 -20.28 -6.84 -7.91
CA LEU A 11 -20.97 -6.87 -9.20
C LEU A 11 -22.01 -8.00 -9.29
N ASP A 12 -22.45 -8.58 -8.15
CA ASP A 12 -23.35 -9.73 -8.09
C ASP A 12 -24.65 -9.50 -8.88
N GLU A 13 -25.26 -8.33 -8.72
CA GLU A 13 -26.47 -7.95 -9.45
C GLU A 13 -26.26 -8.00 -10.96
N ARG A 14 -25.18 -7.40 -11.47
CA ARG A 14 -24.81 -7.41 -12.89
C ARG A 14 -24.52 -8.83 -13.39
N LEU A 15 -23.74 -9.60 -12.63
CA LEU A 15 -23.32 -10.95 -13.01
C LEU A 15 -24.50 -11.94 -13.02
N ARG A 16 -25.57 -11.62 -12.31
CA ARG A 16 -26.79 -12.46 -12.23
C ARG A 16 -27.92 -11.98 -13.13
N ASP A 17 -27.78 -10.83 -13.78
CA ASP A 17 -28.80 -10.30 -14.66
C ASP A 17 -28.84 -11.12 -15.96
N PRO A 18 -29.95 -11.82 -16.25
CA PRO A 18 -30.10 -12.61 -17.49
C PRO A 18 -29.97 -11.76 -18.75
N ALA A 19 -30.35 -10.48 -18.69
CA ALA A 19 -30.26 -9.55 -19.84
C ALA A 19 -28.80 -9.22 -20.19
N LEU A 20 -27.86 -9.39 -19.24
CA LEU A 20 -26.44 -9.12 -19.39
C LEU A 20 -25.60 -10.39 -19.52
N ALA A 21 -26.23 -11.59 -19.50
CA ALA A 21 -25.53 -12.88 -19.48
C ALA A 21 -24.60 -13.10 -20.70
N SER A 22 -24.92 -12.49 -21.85
CA SER A 22 -24.08 -12.53 -23.06
C SER A 22 -23.01 -11.45 -23.14
N GLN A 23 -22.97 -10.54 -22.18
CA GLN A 23 -22.03 -9.41 -22.15
C GLN A 23 -20.91 -9.69 -21.16
N PRO A 24 -19.68 -9.98 -21.63
CA PRO A 24 -18.56 -10.21 -20.72
C PRO A 24 -18.28 -8.96 -19.88
N LEU A 25 -17.93 -9.17 -18.62
CA LEU A 25 -17.42 -8.13 -17.76
C LEU A 25 -15.91 -8.01 -18.01
N ALA A 26 -15.50 -6.89 -18.61
CA ALA A 26 -14.09 -6.56 -18.74
C ALA A 26 -13.60 -5.87 -17.46
N LEU A 27 -12.47 -6.33 -16.95
CA LEU A 27 -11.74 -5.70 -15.86
C LEU A 27 -10.47 -5.05 -16.41
N SER A 28 -9.91 -4.12 -15.66
CA SER A 28 -8.61 -3.50 -15.99
C SER A 28 -7.41 -4.40 -15.66
N ILE A 29 -7.63 -5.51 -14.98
CA ILE A 29 -6.56 -6.44 -14.61
C ILE A 29 -5.94 -7.07 -15.85
N ASP A 30 -4.63 -6.91 -16.00
CA ASP A 30 -3.81 -7.62 -16.98
C ASP A 30 -3.30 -8.92 -16.36
N LEU A 31 -3.69 -10.07 -16.92
CA LEU A 31 -3.35 -11.38 -16.37
C LEU A 31 -1.84 -11.66 -16.38
N THR A 32 -1.10 -11.14 -17.37
CA THR A 32 0.35 -11.32 -17.45
C THR A 32 1.04 -10.53 -16.33
N VAL A 33 0.60 -9.28 -16.14
CA VAL A 33 1.11 -8.41 -15.07
C VAL A 33 0.71 -8.95 -13.70
N GLN A 34 -0.52 -9.45 -13.55
CA GLN A 34 -1.01 -10.08 -12.31
C GLN A 34 -0.15 -11.28 -11.92
N ALA A 35 0.10 -12.19 -12.88
CA ALA A 35 0.90 -13.40 -12.64
C ALA A 35 2.36 -13.04 -12.27
N ALA A 36 2.99 -12.15 -13.03
CA ALA A 36 4.35 -11.70 -12.74
C ALA A 36 4.46 -11.02 -11.36
N THR A 37 3.49 -10.16 -11.03
CA THR A 37 3.44 -9.49 -9.72
C THR A 37 3.30 -10.52 -8.60
N ALA A 38 2.46 -11.53 -8.75
CA ALA A 38 2.25 -12.59 -7.75
C ALA A 38 3.53 -13.41 -7.53
N GLU A 39 4.24 -13.76 -8.60
CA GLU A 39 5.50 -14.50 -8.55
C GLU A 39 6.58 -13.73 -7.80
N VAL A 40 6.84 -12.47 -8.22
CA VAL A 40 7.86 -11.61 -7.60
C VAL A 40 7.54 -11.32 -6.14
N LEU A 41 6.28 -10.99 -5.85
CA LEU A 41 5.83 -10.72 -4.48
C LEU A 41 5.97 -11.95 -3.59
N GLY A 42 5.62 -13.14 -4.11
CA GLY A 42 5.75 -14.41 -3.40
C GLY A 42 7.20 -14.77 -3.09
N ALA A 43 8.11 -14.52 -4.02
CA ALA A 43 9.54 -14.68 -3.80
C ALA A 43 10.05 -13.73 -2.70
N GLY A 44 9.66 -12.45 -2.78
CA GLY A 44 9.98 -11.44 -1.76
C GLY A 44 9.43 -11.81 -0.38
N MET A 45 8.17 -12.25 -0.30
CA MET A 45 7.56 -12.69 0.95
C MET A 45 8.35 -13.83 1.63
N LYS A 46 8.78 -14.82 0.84
CA LYS A 46 9.62 -15.94 1.33
C LYS A 46 10.98 -15.46 1.80
N MET A 47 11.66 -14.63 1.01
CA MET A 47 12.98 -14.08 1.32
C MET A 47 12.97 -13.28 2.63
N MET A 48 11.91 -12.52 2.87
CA MET A 48 11.76 -11.71 4.07
C MET A 48 11.13 -12.44 5.25
N ASN A 49 10.78 -13.72 5.08
CA ASN A 49 10.03 -14.51 6.08
C ASN A 49 8.77 -13.76 6.56
N ALA A 50 8.07 -13.10 5.63
CA ALA A 50 6.89 -12.32 5.95
C ALA A 50 5.65 -13.22 6.03
N ARG A 51 4.70 -12.86 6.93
CA ARG A 51 3.44 -13.59 7.12
C ARG A 51 2.41 -13.31 6.02
N GLY A 52 2.59 -12.19 5.32
CA GLY A 52 1.74 -11.79 4.22
C GLY A 52 2.37 -10.65 3.44
N ALA A 53 1.90 -10.45 2.23
CA ALA A 53 2.35 -9.39 1.35
C ALA A 53 1.21 -8.93 0.44
N THR A 54 1.28 -7.68 0.00
CA THR A 54 0.34 -7.16 -1.01
C THR A 54 1.05 -6.22 -1.97
N ALA A 55 0.58 -6.20 -3.20
CA ALA A 55 1.02 -5.25 -4.21
C ALA A 55 -0.16 -4.82 -5.08
N ILE A 56 -0.21 -3.54 -5.43
CA ILE A 56 -1.13 -2.96 -6.39
C ILE A 56 -0.30 -2.25 -7.44
N LEU A 57 -0.55 -2.56 -8.71
CA LEU A 57 0.00 -1.82 -9.84
C LEU A 57 -1.13 -1.06 -10.51
N MET A 58 -0.98 0.25 -10.59
CA MET A 58 -2.00 1.16 -11.12
C MET A 58 -1.40 2.03 -12.22
N GLU A 59 -2.14 2.22 -13.30
CA GLU A 59 -1.80 3.20 -14.32
C GLU A 59 -2.08 4.61 -13.77
N VAL A 60 -1.07 5.47 -13.80
CA VAL A 60 -1.10 6.75 -13.08
C VAL A 60 -2.04 7.79 -13.69
N HIS A 61 -2.27 7.73 -15.00
CA HIS A 61 -3.12 8.71 -15.69
C HIS A 61 -4.60 8.34 -15.67
N THR A 62 -4.91 7.04 -15.72
CA THR A 62 -6.30 6.57 -15.80
C THR A 62 -6.84 6.08 -14.45
N GLY A 63 -5.95 5.70 -13.53
CA GLY A 63 -6.32 5.06 -12.27
C GLY A 63 -6.71 3.58 -12.42
N GLU A 64 -6.53 2.99 -13.60
CA GLU A 64 -6.81 1.57 -13.84
C GLU A 64 -5.87 0.69 -13.05
N VAL A 65 -6.43 -0.25 -12.30
CA VAL A 65 -5.67 -1.26 -11.57
C VAL A 65 -5.30 -2.40 -12.51
N LEU A 66 -4.02 -2.49 -12.87
CA LEU A 66 -3.49 -3.52 -13.76
C LEU A 66 -3.18 -4.82 -13.01
N SER A 67 -2.87 -4.73 -11.73
CA SER A 67 -2.60 -5.88 -10.88
C SER A 67 -2.97 -5.55 -9.43
N MET A 68 -3.57 -6.53 -8.75
CA MET A 68 -3.83 -6.48 -7.31
C MET A 68 -3.58 -7.86 -6.71
N VAL A 69 -2.50 -8.00 -5.98
CA VAL A 69 -2.07 -9.26 -5.36
C VAL A 69 -2.14 -9.16 -3.85
N SER A 70 -2.70 -10.15 -3.20
CA SER A 70 -2.70 -10.33 -1.75
C SER A 70 -2.26 -11.74 -1.42
N LEU A 71 -1.18 -11.87 -0.64
CA LEU A 71 -0.62 -13.17 -0.23
C LEU A 71 -0.69 -13.34 1.30
N PRO A 72 -0.88 -14.58 1.80
CA PRO A 72 -1.12 -15.81 1.04
C PRO A 72 -2.42 -15.75 0.25
N ASP A 73 -2.44 -16.45 -0.88
CA ASP A 73 -3.59 -16.59 -1.76
C ASP A 73 -4.22 -17.99 -1.59
N PHE A 74 -5.35 -18.24 -2.23
CA PHE A 74 -6.04 -19.51 -2.21
C PHE A 74 -6.59 -19.87 -3.59
N ASP A 75 -6.76 -21.16 -3.86
CA ASP A 75 -7.46 -21.63 -5.06
C ASP A 75 -8.97 -21.34 -4.91
N PRO A 76 -9.57 -20.54 -5.81
CA PRO A 76 -11.01 -20.28 -5.76
C PRO A 76 -11.89 -21.55 -5.87
N ASN A 77 -11.35 -22.64 -6.48
CA ASN A 77 -12.04 -23.92 -6.58
C ASN A 77 -11.95 -24.76 -5.28
N ASP A 78 -10.99 -24.43 -4.40
CA ASP A 78 -10.80 -25.04 -3.07
C ASP A 78 -10.75 -23.95 -2.02
N ARG A 79 -11.81 -23.19 -1.90
CA ARG A 79 -11.88 -22.06 -0.99
C ARG A 79 -11.83 -22.51 0.47
N PRO A 80 -10.85 -22.02 1.27
CA PRO A 80 -10.76 -22.34 2.68
C PRO A 80 -11.97 -21.82 3.46
N ASN A 81 -12.33 -22.54 4.52
CA ASN A 81 -13.33 -22.04 5.46
C ASN A 81 -12.84 -20.80 6.19
N PRO A 82 -13.72 -19.84 6.50
CA PRO A 82 -13.37 -18.72 7.35
C PRO A 82 -12.80 -19.20 8.69
N ALA A 83 -11.69 -18.59 9.11
CA ALA A 83 -11.08 -18.93 10.39
C ALA A 83 -12.06 -18.55 11.54
N VAL A 84 -12.37 -19.52 12.39
CA VAL A 84 -13.22 -19.30 13.58
C VAL A 84 -12.43 -18.73 14.75
N LYS A 85 -11.09 -18.90 14.73
CA LYS A 85 -10.16 -18.44 15.76
C LYS A 85 -8.90 -17.90 15.11
N GLY A 86 -8.26 -16.93 15.78
CA GLY A 86 -7.01 -16.31 15.34
C GLY A 86 -7.25 -14.90 14.78
N ASP A 87 -6.16 -14.32 14.25
CA ASP A 87 -6.23 -13.01 13.61
C ASP A 87 -6.80 -13.17 12.18
N PRO A 88 -7.90 -12.49 11.84
CA PRO A 88 -8.43 -12.52 10.47
C PRO A 88 -7.39 -12.15 9.40
N ALA A 89 -6.40 -11.33 9.75
CA ALA A 89 -5.32 -10.94 8.86
C ALA A 89 -4.37 -12.11 8.49
N ASP A 90 -4.40 -13.23 9.21
CA ASP A 90 -3.64 -14.42 8.86
C ASP A 90 -4.33 -15.29 7.79
N SER A 91 -5.62 -15.04 7.56
CA SER A 91 -6.41 -15.79 6.60
C SER A 91 -6.01 -15.45 5.16
N PRO A 92 -5.92 -16.44 4.25
CA PRO A 92 -5.80 -16.18 2.82
C PRO A 92 -7.05 -15.50 2.23
N LEU A 93 -8.20 -15.58 2.92
CA LEU A 93 -9.41 -14.85 2.53
C LEU A 93 -9.36 -13.35 2.82
N PHE A 94 -8.38 -12.89 3.60
CA PHE A 94 -8.19 -11.47 3.91
C PHE A 94 -7.46 -10.78 2.78
N ASN A 95 -8.17 -9.92 2.04
CA ASN A 95 -7.54 -9.11 0.99
C ASN A 95 -6.76 -7.95 1.62
N ARG A 96 -5.45 -8.12 1.72
CA ARG A 96 -4.53 -7.15 2.34
C ARG A 96 -4.49 -5.82 1.61
N ALA A 97 -4.77 -5.82 0.32
CA ALA A 97 -4.75 -4.61 -0.49
C ALA A 97 -5.88 -3.63 -0.14
N VAL A 98 -7.05 -4.15 0.28
CA VAL A 98 -8.25 -3.33 0.49
C VAL A 98 -8.81 -3.40 1.91
N GLN A 99 -8.49 -4.44 2.67
CA GLN A 99 -8.96 -4.62 4.05
C GLN A 99 -7.88 -4.31 5.08
N GLY A 100 -6.60 -4.37 4.65
CA GLY A 100 -5.47 -4.12 5.54
C GLY A 100 -5.35 -2.65 5.91
N VAL A 101 -5.12 -2.38 7.19
CA VAL A 101 -4.80 -1.05 7.72
C VAL A 101 -3.38 -1.13 8.27
N TYR A 102 -2.48 -0.36 7.68
CA TYR A 102 -1.06 -0.42 7.98
C TYR A 102 -0.53 0.94 8.42
N GLU A 103 0.39 0.92 9.38
CA GLU A 103 1.19 2.08 9.71
C GLU A 103 2.31 2.22 8.67
N LEU A 104 2.19 3.23 7.81
CA LEU A 104 3.10 3.41 6.67
C LEU A 104 4.52 3.83 7.09
N GLY A 105 4.65 4.35 8.31
CA GLY A 105 5.95 4.81 8.81
C GLY A 105 6.56 5.87 7.90
N SER A 106 7.83 5.72 7.61
CA SER A 106 8.60 6.68 6.80
C SER A 106 8.16 6.81 5.34
N THR A 107 7.40 5.88 4.80
CA THR A 107 6.85 6.03 3.44
C THR A 107 5.82 7.15 3.37
N PHE A 108 5.18 7.48 4.49
CA PHE A 108 4.23 8.60 4.55
C PHE A 108 4.88 9.97 4.35
N LYS A 109 6.19 10.10 4.58
CA LYS A 109 6.94 11.35 4.37
C LYS A 109 6.88 11.86 2.94
N ILE A 110 6.72 10.96 1.97
CA ILE A 110 6.55 11.31 0.56
C ILE A 110 5.31 12.18 0.36
N PHE A 111 4.22 11.84 1.04
CA PHE A 111 2.97 12.61 0.96
C PHE A 111 3.12 14.00 1.62
N ALA A 112 3.79 14.08 2.78
CA ALA A 112 4.07 15.35 3.44
C ALA A 112 4.91 16.29 2.56
N ALA A 113 5.99 15.77 1.96
CA ALA A 113 6.84 16.55 1.07
C ALA A 113 6.08 16.97 -0.21
N ALA A 114 5.33 16.05 -0.84
CA ALA A 114 4.55 16.34 -2.03
C ALA A 114 3.50 17.43 -1.77
N GLN A 115 2.78 17.36 -0.65
CA GLN A 115 1.80 18.36 -0.26
C GLN A 115 2.45 19.74 -0.03
N ALA A 116 3.58 19.78 0.66
CA ALA A 116 4.30 21.04 0.92
C ALA A 116 4.80 21.68 -0.39
N MET A 117 5.24 20.85 -1.35
CA MET A 117 5.66 21.32 -2.68
C MET A 117 4.47 21.79 -3.52
N GLU A 118 3.35 21.10 -3.50
CA GLU A 118 2.14 21.47 -4.24
C GLU A 118 1.55 22.79 -3.74
N LEU A 119 1.63 23.04 -2.42
CA LEU A 119 1.25 24.30 -1.80
C LEU A 119 2.27 25.44 -2.04
N GLY A 120 3.37 25.16 -2.74
CA GLY A 120 4.42 26.15 -3.02
C GLY A 120 5.21 26.59 -1.79
N LEU A 121 5.15 25.84 -0.69
CA LEU A 121 5.87 26.18 0.57
C LEU A 121 7.34 25.84 0.47
N VAL A 122 7.69 24.77 -0.25
CA VAL A 122 9.07 24.29 -0.42
C VAL A 122 9.29 23.78 -1.85
N GLY A 123 10.55 23.74 -2.25
CA GLY A 123 11.02 23.03 -3.45
C GLY A 123 12.08 21.98 -3.06
N PRO A 124 12.57 21.17 -3.99
CA PRO A 124 13.56 20.12 -3.71
C PRO A 124 14.79 20.59 -2.98
N ASP A 125 15.29 21.79 -3.32
CA ASP A 125 16.52 22.41 -2.79
C ASP A 125 16.26 23.32 -1.58
N THR A 126 15.00 23.49 -1.17
CA THR A 126 14.67 24.33 -0.01
C THR A 126 15.28 23.71 1.23
N MET A 127 16.01 24.54 1.99
CA MET A 127 16.63 24.13 3.24
C MET A 127 15.65 24.27 4.39
N VAL A 128 15.35 23.17 5.05
CA VAL A 128 14.47 23.10 6.24
C VAL A 128 15.28 22.81 7.50
N ASP A 129 14.69 23.13 8.66
CA ASP A 129 15.31 22.81 9.95
C ASP A 129 15.30 21.28 10.17
N ALA A 130 16.44 20.75 10.57
CA ALA A 130 16.64 19.32 10.89
C ALA A 130 17.35 19.14 12.22
N ASN A 131 17.34 20.17 13.07
CA ASN A 131 18.04 20.19 14.35
C ASN A 131 17.36 19.23 15.35
N ALA A 132 17.86 18.03 15.44
CA ALA A 132 17.35 17.00 16.35
C ALA A 132 17.97 17.13 17.77
N PRO A 133 17.21 16.87 18.83
CA PRO A 133 15.78 16.55 18.86
C PRO A 133 14.90 17.79 18.78
N MET A 134 13.79 17.71 18.04
CA MET A 134 12.78 18.76 18.00
C MET A 134 11.73 18.53 19.08
N LYS A 135 11.34 19.59 19.79
CA LYS A 135 10.28 19.53 20.80
C LYS A 135 9.02 20.22 20.29
N TRP A 136 7.88 19.51 20.41
CA TRP A 136 6.58 20.04 20.09
C TRP A 136 5.61 19.76 21.25
N GLY A 137 5.34 20.76 22.05
CA GLY A 137 4.58 20.60 23.28
C GLY A 137 5.25 19.59 24.22
N LYS A 138 4.51 18.52 24.58
CA LYS A 138 5.03 17.41 25.40
C LYS A 138 5.75 16.32 24.59
N HIS A 139 5.73 16.41 23.28
CA HIS A 139 6.33 15.41 22.39
C HIS A 139 7.76 15.81 21.99
N THR A 140 8.60 14.82 21.82
CA THR A 140 9.96 14.98 21.31
C THR A 140 10.15 14.12 20.08
N ILE A 141 10.45 14.76 18.96
CA ILE A 141 10.75 14.08 17.69
C ILE A 141 12.26 13.93 17.61
N LYS A 142 12.70 12.71 17.37
CA LYS A 142 14.11 12.34 17.20
C LYS A 142 14.33 11.65 15.90
N GLU A 143 15.55 11.71 15.38
CA GLU A 143 15.96 10.90 14.26
C GLU A 143 16.05 9.40 14.65
N PHE A 144 15.83 8.54 13.67
CA PHE A 144 15.97 7.09 13.86
C PHE A 144 17.37 6.75 14.38
N GLN A 145 17.45 5.92 15.42
CA GLN A 145 18.69 5.56 16.11
C GLN A 145 19.50 6.76 16.66
N ASN A 146 18.83 7.90 16.95
CA ASN A 146 19.46 9.15 17.39
C ASN A 146 20.56 9.66 16.42
N LYS A 147 20.41 9.39 15.11
CA LYS A 147 21.30 9.93 14.09
C LYS A 147 21.30 11.47 14.13
N ASN A 148 22.39 12.06 13.72
CA ASN A 148 22.51 13.51 13.57
C ASN A 148 22.84 13.82 12.10
N TYR A 149 21.92 14.49 11.43
CA TYR A 149 22.07 14.89 10.03
C TYR A 149 22.51 16.36 9.88
N GLY A 150 22.82 17.02 11.00
CA GLY A 150 23.12 18.45 11.06
C GLY A 150 21.85 19.30 11.28
N PRO A 151 22.03 20.61 11.38
CA PRO A 151 20.93 21.51 11.76
C PRO A 151 19.95 21.81 10.62
N ARG A 152 20.36 21.60 9.37
CA ARG A 152 19.53 21.86 8.18
C ARG A 152 19.75 20.80 7.10
N LEU A 153 18.68 20.47 6.39
CA LEU A 153 18.68 19.56 5.24
C LEU A 153 17.89 20.19 4.09
N SER A 154 18.25 19.88 2.85
CA SER A 154 17.36 20.12 1.72
C SER A 154 16.16 19.18 1.78
N VAL A 155 15.04 19.53 1.17
CA VAL A 155 13.86 18.63 1.06
C VAL A 155 14.26 17.30 0.40
N THR A 156 15.12 17.35 -0.62
CA THR A 156 15.70 16.14 -1.24
C THR A 156 16.43 15.28 -0.21
N ASP A 157 17.27 15.88 0.64
CA ASP A 157 17.98 15.16 1.69
C ASP A 157 17.06 14.65 2.80
N VAL A 158 16.00 15.40 3.16
CA VAL A 158 14.99 14.95 4.12
C VAL A 158 14.38 13.62 3.69
N ILE A 159 14.00 13.50 2.43
CA ILE A 159 13.45 12.26 1.88
C ILE A 159 14.54 11.19 1.74
N GLY A 160 15.69 11.53 1.14
CA GLY A 160 16.79 10.58 0.91
C GLY A 160 17.38 9.99 2.19
N LYS A 161 17.46 10.77 3.27
CA LYS A 161 17.93 10.32 4.59
C LYS A 161 16.80 9.85 5.50
N SER A 162 15.56 10.05 5.08
CA SER A 162 14.35 9.76 5.88
C SER A 162 14.37 10.48 7.23
N SER A 163 14.72 11.78 7.22
CA SER A 163 14.76 12.60 8.44
C SER A 163 13.36 12.73 9.06
N ASN A 164 13.23 12.43 10.33
CA ASN A 164 12.00 12.62 11.08
C ASN A 164 11.78 14.10 11.41
N VAL A 165 12.83 14.78 11.81
CA VAL A 165 12.77 16.19 12.22
C VAL A 165 12.58 17.08 10.99
N GLY A 166 13.31 16.83 9.91
CA GLY A 166 13.16 17.62 8.69
C GLY A 166 11.80 17.45 7.99
N THR A 167 11.04 16.38 8.31
CA THR A 167 9.69 16.16 7.78
C THR A 167 8.61 16.82 8.66
N ALA A 168 8.88 17.02 9.96
CA ALA A 168 7.94 17.57 10.91
C ALA A 168 7.90 19.10 10.88
#